data_496b01d86cf1dfec1191739eb338a52f
#
_entry.id   496b01d86cf1dfec1191739eb338a52f
#
_cell.length_a   1.000
_cell.length_b   1.000
_cell.length_c   1.000
_cell.angle_alpha   90.00
_cell.angle_beta   90.00
_cell.angle_gamma   90.00
#
_symmetry.space_group_name_H-M   'P 1'
#
loop_
_entity.id
_entity.type
_entity.pdbx_description
1 polymer ?
#
loop_
_entity_poly.entity_id
_entity_poly.type
_entity_poly.pdbx_seq_one_letter_code
_entity_poly.pdbx_strand_id
1 'polypeptide(L)'
;MNNRIIPLLLFIGFAFWSCGNNAPVITSLTADPETTSIGGTVLLTCNAHDEEDNTFVYTWDCTLGTIIGDGNTATWTAPNETGVFSISCEVMDSDHGNAIETIDIIVS
;
A
#
# COMPACT_ATOMS: atom_id res chain seq x y z
N MET A 1 -39.15 -13.05 15.60
CA MET A 1 -38.66 -12.95 15.50
C MET A 1 -37.62 -12.94 15.15
N ASN A 2 -37.77 -12.91 15.20
CA ASN A 2 -36.84 -12.89 15.01
C ASN A 2 -35.93 -13.08 14.34
N ASN A 3 -35.91 -13.04 14.06
CA ASN A 3 -35.06 -13.19 13.55
C ASN A 3 -34.17 -12.89 13.05
N ARG A 4 -34.04 -12.73 13.12
CA ARG A 4 -33.17 -12.29 12.72
C ARG A 4 -32.04 -12.35 12.62
N ILE A 5 -31.94 -12.45 12.82
CA ILE A 5 -30.84 -12.44 12.82
C ILE A 5 -30.01 -12.94 12.25
N ILE A 6 -30.20 -13.17 12.01
CA ILE A 6 -29.34 -13.62 11.53
C ILE A 6 -28.49 -13.47 10.75
N PRO A 7 -28.60 -13.25 10.65
CA PRO A 7 -27.65 -13.13 9.91
C PRO A 7 -26.53 -12.96 9.71
N LEU A 8 -26.50 -12.77 10.04
CA LEU A 8 -25.53 -12.68 9.97
C LEU A 8 -24.59 -13.11 9.83
N LEU A 9 -24.79 -13.36 9.98
CA LEU A 9 -24.06 -13.92 9.88
C LEU A 9 -23.40 -14.18 9.10
N LEU A 10 -23.86 -14.09 8.93
CA LEU A 10 -23.34 -14.41 8.26
C LEU A 10 -22.51 -14.10 7.75
N PHE A 11 -22.64 -13.75 7.83
CA PHE A 11 -21.80 -13.60 7.41
C PHE A 11 -20.91 -13.75 7.52
N ILE A 12 -20.87 -13.87 7.90
CA ILE A 12 -20.07 -14.13 8.10
C ILE A 12 -19.38 -14.63 7.69
N GLY A 13 -19.64 -14.70 7.56
CA GLY A 13 -19.01 -15.39 7.23
C GLY A 13 -18.42 -15.41 6.48
N PHE A 14 -18.59 -15.29 6.36
CA PHE A 14 -18.01 -15.55 5.64
C PHE A 14 -17.09 -15.57 5.13
N ALA A 15 -17.04 -15.30 5.04
CA ALA A 15 -16.19 -15.42 4.75
C ALA A 15 -15.30 -15.53 4.52
N PHE A 16 -15.26 -15.63 4.63
CA PHE A 16 -14.29 -15.86 4.61
C PHE A 16 -13.74 -16.57 4.51
N TRP A 17 -14.02 -16.81 4.64
CA TRP A 17 -13.35 -17.67 4.58
C TRP A 17 -13.02 -18.35 3.66
N SER A 18 -13.15 -18.20 3.54
CA SER A 18 -12.77 -18.71 2.77
C SER A 18 -11.89 -19.26 2.31
N CYS A 19 -11.85 -19.46 2.14
CA CYS A 19 -11.02 -20.15 1.92
C CYS A 19 -9.67 -20.04 1.85
N GLY A 20 -9.05 -19.79 2.63
CA GLY A 20 -7.72 -20.10 2.78
C GLY A 20 -6.70 -19.16 2.24
N ASN A 21 -7.05 -18.17 1.47
CA ASN A 21 -6.09 -17.26 0.92
C ASN A 21 -6.30 -15.87 1.51
N ASN A 22 -5.34 -15.41 2.27
CA ASN A 22 -5.38 -14.09 2.88
C ASN A 22 -4.54 -13.12 2.05
N ALA A 23 -5.10 -11.96 1.75
CA ALA A 23 -4.35 -10.90 1.11
C ALA A 23 -3.28 -10.38 2.07
N PRO A 24 -2.17 -9.84 1.56
CA PRO A 24 -1.18 -9.21 2.42
C PRO A 24 -1.77 -7.97 3.07
N VAL A 25 -1.17 -7.58 4.18
CA VAL A 25 -1.55 -6.38 4.91
C VAL A 25 -0.36 -5.44 4.90
N ILE A 26 -0.57 -4.21 4.46
CA ILE A 26 0.46 -3.19 4.56
C ILE A 26 0.37 -2.61 5.97
N THR A 27 1.41 -2.82 6.74
CA THR A 27 1.46 -2.36 8.12
C THR A 27 1.93 -0.92 8.23
N SER A 28 2.73 -0.47 7.26
CA SER A 28 3.13 0.94 7.22
C SER A 28 3.61 1.31 5.82
N LEU A 29 3.38 2.55 5.46
CA LEU A 29 3.97 3.18 4.29
C LEU A 29 4.48 4.53 4.77
N THR A 30 5.79 4.72 4.70
CA THR A 30 6.43 5.91 5.24
C THR A 30 7.28 6.60 4.19
N ALA A 31 7.45 7.90 4.37
CA ALA A 31 8.28 8.73 3.51
C ALA A 31 9.23 9.53 4.39
N ASP A 32 10.48 9.63 3.97
CA ASP A 32 11.48 10.37 4.70
C ASP A 32 12.36 11.15 3.73
N PRO A 33 12.23 12.47 3.72
CA PRO A 33 11.30 13.31 4.49
C PRO A 33 9.89 13.33 3.87
N GLU A 34 8.90 13.79 4.62
CA GLU A 34 7.54 13.93 4.10
C GLU A 34 7.33 15.25 3.37
N THR A 35 8.28 16.14 3.46
CA THR A 35 8.27 17.42 2.77
C THR A 35 9.64 17.62 2.15
N THR A 36 9.67 18.04 0.91
CA THR A 36 10.94 18.31 0.23
C THR A 36 10.78 19.52 -0.70
N SER A 37 11.87 19.92 -1.32
CA SER A 37 11.84 20.99 -2.33
C SER A 37 11.79 20.38 -3.71
N ILE A 38 11.56 21.23 -4.72
CA ILE A 38 11.57 20.76 -6.11
C ILE A 38 12.89 20.07 -6.39
N GLY A 39 12.82 18.94 -7.10
CA GLY A 39 14.00 18.15 -7.40
C GLY A 39 14.58 17.38 -6.24
N GLY A 40 14.00 17.51 -5.03
CA GLY A 40 14.48 16.78 -3.87
C GLY A 40 14.09 15.31 -3.93
N THR A 41 14.76 14.50 -3.12
CA THR A 41 14.50 13.06 -3.09
C THR A 41 13.90 12.64 -1.77
N VAL A 42 13.06 11.62 -1.82
CA VAL A 42 12.35 11.09 -0.66
C VAL A 42 12.53 9.58 -0.68
N LEU A 43 12.89 9.02 0.45
CA LEU A 43 12.97 7.57 0.61
C LEU A 43 11.63 7.06 1.11
N LEU A 44 11.10 6.06 0.42
CA LEU A 44 9.83 5.45 0.75
C LEU A 44 10.06 4.03 1.21
N THR A 45 9.33 3.62 2.23
CA THR A 45 9.41 2.27 2.76
C THR A 45 7.99 1.75 2.97
N CYS A 46 7.73 0.57 2.41
CA CYS A 46 6.47 -0.11 2.56
C CYS A 46 6.71 -1.42 3.30
N ASN A 47 6.07 -1.59 4.44
CA ASN A 47 6.17 -2.82 5.21
C ASN A 47 4.86 -3.57 5.11
N ALA A 48 4.95 -4.84 4.77
CA ALA A 48 3.81 -5.70 4.56
C ALA A 48 3.98 -7.02 5.30
N HIS A 49 2.86 -7.65 5.58
CA HIS A 49 2.82 -8.92 6.29
C HIS A 49 1.75 -9.80 5.68
N ASP A 50 2.05 -11.10 5.58
CA ASP A 50 1.10 -12.11 5.13
C ASP A 50 1.38 -13.37 5.93
N GLU A 51 0.36 -13.95 6.52
CA GLU A 51 0.53 -15.14 7.36
C GLU A 51 0.94 -16.37 6.57
N GLU A 52 0.65 -16.38 5.29
CA GLU A 52 0.87 -17.55 4.46
C GLU A 52 2.04 -17.43 3.52
N ASP A 53 2.55 -16.22 3.32
CA ASP A 53 3.53 -15.97 2.28
C ASP A 53 4.43 -14.83 2.68
N ASN A 54 5.72 -15.00 2.42
CA ASN A 54 6.71 -13.97 2.66
C ASN A 54 7.27 -13.39 1.36
N THR A 55 6.72 -13.81 0.22
CA THR A 55 7.21 -13.36 -1.08
C THR A 55 6.23 -12.36 -1.64
N PHE A 56 6.66 -11.11 -1.76
CA PHE A 56 5.81 -10.04 -2.25
C PHE A 56 6.41 -9.41 -3.49
N VAL A 57 5.53 -8.96 -4.37
CA VAL A 57 5.89 -8.07 -5.47
C VAL A 57 5.36 -6.68 -5.09
N TYR A 58 6.25 -5.70 -5.12
CA TYR A 58 5.92 -4.31 -4.81
C TYR A 58 5.86 -3.52 -6.09
N THR A 59 4.76 -2.80 -6.29
CA THR A 59 4.60 -1.93 -7.46
C THR A 59 4.40 -0.51 -6.97
N TRP A 60 5.34 0.36 -7.29
CA TRP A 60 5.35 1.75 -6.88
C TRP A 60 4.83 2.62 -8.01
N ASP A 61 4.06 3.65 -7.65
CA ASP A 61 3.53 4.59 -8.62
C ASP A 61 3.45 5.97 -7.99
N CYS A 62 3.49 7.01 -8.82
CA CYS A 62 3.39 8.38 -8.36
C CYS A 62 2.62 9.22 -9.37
N THR A 63 1.98 10.29 -8.87
CA THR A 63 1.19 11.17 -9.76
C THR A 63 2.11 12.04 -10.61
N LEU A 64 3.25 12.43 -10.09
CA LEU A 64 4.22 13.24 -10.82
C LEU A 64 5.59 13.00 -10.20
N GLY A 65 6.65 13.40 -10.90
CA GLY A 65 8.00 13.10 -10.46
C GLY A 65 8.43 11.76 -11.03
N THR A 66 9.54 11.22 -10.52
CA THR A 66 10.03 9.92 -10.93
C THR A 66 10.22 9.04 -9.71
N ILE A 67 9.91 7.76 -9.85
CA ILE A 67 10.07 6.83 -8.76
C ILE A 67 10.82 5.60 -9.25
N ILE A 68 11.81 5.18 -8.44
CA ILE A 68 12.58 3.99 -8.71
C ILE A 68 12.42 3.09 -7.50
N GLY A 69 11.74 1.97 -7.69
CA GLY A 69 11.45 1.03 -6.61
C GLY A 69 12.41 -0.13 -6.64
N ASP A 70 12.72 -0.64 -5.45
CA ASP A 70 13.56 -1.80 -5.26
C ASP A 70 12.96 -2.59 -4.09
N GLY A 71 11.99 -3.44 -4.42
CA GLY A 71 11.28 -4.18 -3.42
C GLY A 71 10.48 -3.27 -2.52
N ASN A 72 10.66 -3.41 -1.22
CA ASN A 72 9.86 -2.67 -0.25
C ASN A 72 10.33 -1.23 -0.03
N THR A 73 11.34 -0.79 -0.75
CA THR A 73 11.80 0.60 -0.70
C THR A 73 11.77 1.20 -2.07
N ALA A 74 11.68 2.53 -2.13
CA ALA A 74 11.73 3.27 -3.38
C ALA A 74 12.28 4.66 -3.11
N THR A 75 12.85 5.26 -4.14
CA THR A 75 13.30 6.64 -4.10
C THR A 75 12.46 7.44 -5.09
N TRP A 76 11.80 8.47 -4.58
CA TRP A 76 11.02 9.39 -5.40
C TRP A 76 11.77 10.69 -5.53
N THR A 77 11.82 11.22 -6.75
CA THR A 77 12.42 12.52 -7.03
C THR A 77 11.28 13.46 -7.37
N ALA A 78 11.21 14.57 -6.62
CA ALA A 78 10.13 15.54 -6.77
C ALA A 78 10.23 16.20 -8.14
N PRO A 79 9.07 16.55 -8.72
CA PRO A 79 9.06 17.28 -9.98
C PRO A 79 9.50 18.73 -9.77
N ASN A 80 9.59 19.46 -10.88
CA ASN A 80 9.95 20.88 -10.83
C ASN A 80 8.71 21.75 -10.61
N GLU A 81 7.88 21.35 -9.66
CA GLU A 81 6.66 22.09 -9.26
C GLU A 81 6.42 21.86 -7.79
N THR A 82 5.81 22.88 -7.17
CA THR A 82 5.38 22.75 -5.78
C THR A 82 3.97 22.19 -5.72
N GLY A 83 3.61 21.59 -4.62
CA GLY A 83 2.28 21.05 -4.44
C GLY A 83 2.27 19.81 -3.56
N VAL A 84 1.17 19.08 -3.61
CA VAL A 84 1.02 17.81 -2.89
C VAL A 84 0.93 16.71 -3.94
N PHE A 85 1.79 15.71 -3.79
CA PHE A 85 1.89 14.63 -4.75
C PHE A 85 1.68 13.30 -4.05
N SER A 86 0.91 12.42 -4.68
CA SER A 86 0.56 11.13 -4.09
C SER A 86 1.45 10.04 -4.64
N ILE A 87 1.91 9.19 -3.75
CA ILE A 87 2.72 8.03 -4.10
C ILE A 87 2.01 6.81 -3.54
N SER A 88 1.90 5.77 -4.34
CA SER A 88 1.25 4.54 -3.91
C SER A 88 2.20 3.37 -4.02
N CYS A 89 1.95 2.38 -3.18
CA CYS A 89 2.62 1.10 -3.24
C CYS A 89 1.56 0.01 -3.20
N GLU A 90 1.60 -0.87 -4.17
CA GLU A 90 0.78 -2.06 -4.19
C GLU A 90 1.65 -3.25 -3.85
N VAL A 91 1.18 -4.09 -2.93
CA VAL A 91 1.86 -5.31 -2.52
C VAL A 91 1.00 -6.48 -2.97
N MET A 92 1.60 -7.41 -3.67
CA MET A 92 0.90 -8.58 -4.17
C MET A 92 1.63 -9.83 -3.69
N ASP A 93 0.89 -10.80 -3.18
CA ASP A 93 1.47 -12.07 -2.78
C ASP A 93 1.49 -13.06 -3.96
N SER A 94 2.00 -14.27 -3.74
CA SER A 94 2.12 -15.26 -4.80
C SER A 94 0.78 -15.83 -5.23
N ASP A 95 -0.26 -15.65 -4.44
CA ASP A 95 -1.61 -16.11 -4.75
C ASP A 95 -2.48 -15.02 -5.36
N HIS A 96 -1.88 -13.88 -5.72
CA HIS A 96 -2.54 -12.73 -6.34
C HIS A 96 -3.43 -11.94 -5.39
N GLY A 97 -3.32 -12.18 -4.09
CA GLY A 97 -3.90 -11.27 -3.11
C GLY A 97 -3.11 -9.97 -3.11
N ASN A 98 -3.77 -8.85 -2.90
CA ASN A 98 -3.06 -7.57 -2.94
C ASN A 98 -3.59 -6.60 -1.90
N ALA A 99 -2.77 -5.59 -1.64
CA ALA A 99 -3.11 -4.43 -0.82
C ALA A 99 -2.42 -3.22 -1.43
N ILE A 100 -3.01 -2.05 -1.25
CA ILE A 100 -2.44 -0.82 -1.77
C ILE A 100 -2.58 0.27 -0.71
N GLU A 101 -1.56 1.10 -0.59
CA GLU A 101 -1.57 2.27 0.28
C GLU A 101 -1.02 3.46 -0.47
N THR A 102 -1.43 4.64 -0.05
CA THR A 102 -1.03 5.89 -0.67
C THR A 102 -0.57 6.85 0.41
N ILE A 103 0.47 7.62 0.09
CA ILE A 103 0.99 8.65 0.99
C ILE A 103 1.20 9.92 0.17
N ASP A 104 0.97 11.06 0.80
CA ASP A 104 1.15 12.36 0.16
C ASP A 104 2.45 12.99 0.61
N ILE A 105 3.17 13.58 -0.35
CA ILE A 105 4.42 14.30 -0.11
C ILE A 105 4.20 15.75 -0.48
N ILE A 106 4.65 16.65 0.36
CA ILE A 106 4.54 18.08 0.13
C ILE A 106 5.86 18.57 -0.49
N VAL A 107 5.74 19.24 -1.63
CA VAL A 107 6.88 19.89 -2.28
C VAL A 107 6.68 21.39 -2.19
N SER A 108 7.61 22.07 -1.56
CA SER A 108 7.48 23.51 -1.33
C SER A 108 8.73 24.29 -1.74
#